data_774fa3b1ff0ab6a19492e31ff1ca3d94
#
_entry.id   774fa3b1ff0ab6a19492e31ff1ca3d94
#
_cell.length_a   1.000
_cell.length_b   1.000
_cell.length_c   1.000
_cell.angle_alpha   90.00
_cell.angle_beta   90.00
_cell.angle_gamma   90.00
#
_symmetry.space_group_name_H-M   'P 1'
#
loop_
_entity.id
_entity.type
_entity.pdbx_description
1 polymer ?
#
loop_
_entity_poly.entity_id
_entity_poly.type
_entity_poly.pdbx_seq_one_letter_code
_entity_poly.pdbx_strand_id
1 'polypeptide(L)'
;MYEKNKNLFHTKFTKKITFGNNIKLKYPYNINMKNMGAKKAPKKGGNQMKKNKELQKIENIMEIEIPIDTKSKEFEKVMFIYKVALKEINTKLEILKDEFKLFYEYDLIDHINTRIKSPESITKKMKDKSLQYTYKEMIKNINDIAGIRAICPIQKDIYSIRNLITKIPGVKVLKEKDYVKNPKKSGYSSYHMILEIPITLSQNLIYVKVELQIRTLAMDFWASIEHKMKYKPDKEVTKSTSKELVQCAKMVNKLDNKMMILNT
;
A
#
# COMPACT_ATOMS: atom_id res chain seq x y z
N MET A 1 4.57 -26.28 30.90
CA MET A 1 5.46 -25.09 30.77
C MET A 1 5.08 -24.20 29.58
N TYR A 2 3.89 -24.36 28.96
CA TYR A 2 3.49 -23.66 27.74
C TYR A 2 2.45 -22.53 27.94
N GLU A 3 1.88 -22.42 29.14
CA GLU A 3 0.83 -21.41 29.41
C GLU A 3 1.30 -20.13 30.11
N LYS A 4 2.50 -20.08 30.65
CA LYS A 4 3.03 -18.85 31.30
C LYS A 4 3.49 -17.76 30.37
N ASN A 5 3.74 -18.06 29.08
CA ASN A 5 4.26 -17.06 28.12
C ASN A 5 3.20 -16.31 27.32
N LYS A 6 1.91 -16.67 27.42
CA LYS A 6 0.83 -15.91 26.77
C LYS A 6 0.54 -14.56 27.45
N ASN A 7 0.84 -14.43 28.73
CA ASN A 7 0.52 -13.22 29.50
C ASN A 7 1.61 -12.14 29.46
N LEU A 8 2.85 -12.48 29.10
CA LEU A 8 3.93 -11.48 29.06
C LEU A 8 3.82 -10.51 27.88
N PHE A 9 3.25 -10.96 26.77
CA PHE A 9 3.06 -10.12 25.58
C PHE A 9 1.84 -9.21 25.69
N HIS A 10 0.78 -9.67 26.39
CA HIS A 10 -0.38 -8.82 26.65
C HIS A 10 -0.07 -7.70 27.65
N THR A 11 0.84 -7.91 28.58
CA THR A 11 1.18 -6.92 29.62
C THR A 11 2.11 -5.82 29.14
N LYS A 12 2.95 -6.03 28.12
CA LYS A 12 3.78 -4.94 27.55
C LYS A 12 2.99 -4.04 26.60
N PHE A 13 1.95 -4.56 25.93
CA PHE A 13 1.08 -3.77 25.04
C PHE A 13 -0.12 -3.11 25.75
N THR A 14 -0.36 -3.43 27.02
CA THR A 14 -1.42 -2.81 27.82
C THR A 14 -0.90 -1.82 28.86
N LYS A 15 0.28 -1.21 28.69
CA LYS A 15 0.49 0.07 29.34
C LYS A 15 -0.56 1.02 28.78
N LYS A 16 -1.71 1.11 29.44
CA LYS A 16 -2.64 2.23 29.30
C LYS A 16 -1.79 3.49 29.47
N ILE A 17 -1.51 4.16 28.36
CA ILE A 17 -1.17 5.56 28.39
C ILE A 17 -2.48 6.24 28.78
N THR A 18 -2.71 6.37 30.08
CA THR A 18 -3.68 7.32 30.61
C THR A 18 -3.10 8.69 30.28
N PHE A 19 -3.47 9.23 29.14
CA PHE A 19 -3.34 10.65 28.92
C PHE A 19 -4.14 11.31 30.04
N GLY A 20 -3.39 11.90 30.99
CA GLY A 20 -4.02 12.70 32.02
C GLY A 20 -4.93 13.71 31.37
N ASN A 21 -6.17 13.77 31.89
CA ASN A 21 -7.21 14.72 31.50
C ASN A 21 -6.75 16.16 31.73
N ASN A 22 -5.84 16.74 30.96
CA ASN A 22 -5.53 18.17 30.97
C ASN A 22 -4.48 18.61 29.95
N ILE A 23 -4.44 18.02 28.76
CA ILE A 23 -3.79 18.71 27.64
C ILE A 23 -4.89 19.42 26.84
N LYS A 24 -5.23 20.62 27.26
CA LYS A 24 -5.88 21.60 26.40
C LYS A 24 -4.85 22.05 25.37
N LEU A 25 -4.84 21.42 24.20
CA LEU A 25 -4.17 21.96 23.03
C LEU A 25 -4.82 23.30 22.71
N LYS A 26 -4.21 24.40 23.15
CA LYS A 26 -4.52 25.75 22.66
C LYS A 26 -4.06 25.80 21.20
N TYR A 27 -4.96 25.57 20.26
CA TYR A 27 -4.75 25.99 18.89
C TYR A 27 -4.65 27.52 18.85
N PRO A 28 -3.61 28.11 18.23
CA PRO A 28 -3.43 29.57 18.23
C PRO A 28 -4.40 30.34 17.32
N TYR A 29 -5.40 29.69 16.78
CA TYR A 29 -6.41 30.33 15.94
C TYR A 29 -7.82 30.15 16.53
N ASN A 30 -8.17 31.07 17.45
CA ASN A 30 -9.56 31.27 17.87
C ASN A 30 -10.27 32.03 16.74
N ILE A 31 -10.82 31.31 15.76
CA ILE A 31 -11.74 31.95 14.79
C ILE A 31 -13.09 32.13 15.48
N ASN A 32 -13.28 33.33 16.01
CA ASN A 32 -14.53 33.75 16.62
C ASN A 32 -15.57 34.02 15.51
N MET A 33 -16.41 33.01 15.22
CA MET A 33 -17.42 33.04 14.14
C MET A 33 -18.62 33.98 14.42
N LYS A 34 -18.59 34.82 15.46
CA LYS A 34 -19.76 35.64 15.84
C LYS A 34 -19.83 37.04 15.23
N ASN A 35 -18.86 37.51 14.43
CA ASN A 35 -18.88 38.88 13.88
C ASN A 35 -18.47 38.91 12.38
N MET A 36 -19.08 38.08 11.54
CA MET A 36 -19.06 38.32 10.09
C MET A 36 -20.47 38.78 9.67
N GLY A 37 -20.67 40.10 9.68
CA GLY A 37 -21.80 40.73 9.02
C GLY A 37 -21.85 40.30 7.56
N ALA A 38 -23.07 40.07 7.07
CA ALA A 38 -23.40 39.64 5.73
C ALA A 38 -22.81 40.60 4.67
N LYS A 39 -21.55 40.40 4.30
CA LYS A 39 -20.97 40.94 3.05
C LYS A 39 -21.40 40.05 1.92
N LYS A 40 -22.04 40.65 0.89
CA LYS A 40 -22.49 39.99 -0.34
C LYS A 40 -21.41 39.03 -0.83
N ALA A 41 -21.81 37.78 -1.08
CA ALA A 41 -20.96 36.77 -1.64
C ALA A 41 -20.27 37.27 -2.91
N PRO A 42 -18.95 37.06 -3.08
CA PRO A 42 -18.28 37.42 -4.32
C PRO A 42 -18.87 36.57 -5.46
N LYS A 43 -19.17 37.24 -6.59
CA LYS A 43 -19.64 36.56 -7.83
C LYS A 43 -18.72 35.38 -8.12
N LYS A 44 -19.28 34.18 -8.15
CA LYS A 44 -18.56 32.92 -8.50
C LYS A 44 -17.88 33.08 -9.84
N GLY A 45 -16.57 33.24 -9.86
CA GLY A 45 -15.78 33.41 -11.06
C GLY A 45 -15.77 32.12 -11.89
N GLY A 46 -15.83 32.25 -13.23
CA GLY A 46 -15.91 31.16 -14.20
C GLY A 46 -14.78 30.11 -14.14
N ASN A 47 -13.74 30.33 -13.36
CA ASN A 47 -12.66 29.36 -13.11
C ASN A 47 -13.04 28.19 -12.20
N GLN A 48 -13.98 28.36 -11.26
CA GLN A 48 -14.45 27.27 -10.39
C GLN A 48 -15.33 26.27 -11.14
N MET A 49 -16.17 26.75 -12.08
CA MET A 49 -17.00 25.87 -12.94
C MET A 49 -16.16 25.01 -13.90
N LYS A 50 -15.07 25.55 -14.46
CA LYS A 50 -14.16 24.78 -15.33
C LYS A 50 -13.41 23.68 -14.55
N LYS A 51 -12.97 23.94 -13.33
CA LYS A 51 -12.29 22.92 -12.47
C LYS A 51 -13.21 21.76 -12.09
N ASN A 52 -14.47 22.00 -11.76
CA ASN A 52 -15.43 20.93 -11.46
C ASN A 52 -15.69 20.02 -12.66
N LYS A 53 -15.74 20.57 -13.89
CA LYS A 53 -15.96 19.78 -15.12
C LYS A 53 -14.78 18.84 -15.41
N GLU A 54 -13.55 19.25 -15.14
CA GLU A 54 -12.36 18.40 -15.39
C GLU A 54 -12.25 17.24 -14.39
N LEU A 55 -12.58 17.44 -13.11
CA LEU A 55 -12.58 16.37 -12.10
C LEU A 55 -13.75 15.41 -12.28
N GLN A 56 -14.96 15.89 -12.64
CA GLN A 56 -16.07 15.05 -13.08
C GLN A 56 -15.73 14.22 -14.33
N LYS A 57 -14.93 14.80 -15.24
CA LYS A 57 -14.41 14.03 -16.38
C LYS A 57 -13.52 12.87 -15.96
N ILE A 58 -12.73 13.00 -14.89
CA ILE A 58 -11.85 11.91 -14.41
C ILE A 58 -12.68 10.79 -13.79
N GLU A 59 -13.69 11.11 -12.97
CA GLU A 59 -14.64 10.11 -12.45
C GLU A 59 -15.37 9.42 -13.61
N ASN A 60 -15.82 10.18 -14.60
CA ASN A 60 -16.45 9.64 -15.81
C ASN A 60 -15.46 8.76 -16.62
N ILE A 61 -14.18 9.14 -16.77
CA ILE A 61 -13.16 8.31 -17.45
C ILE A 61 -13.01 6.95 -16.75
N MET A 62 -13.14 6.91 -15.41
CA MET A 62 -13.04 5.66 -14.65
C MET A 62 -14.24 4.73 -14.88
N GLU A 63 -15.37 5.25 -15.33
CA GLU A 63 -16.61 4.49 -15.55
C GLU A 63 -16.91 4.22 -17.04
N ILE A 64 -16.29 4.94 -17.98
CA ILE A 64 -16.61 4.87 -19.40
C ILE A 64 -15.72 3.84 -20.12
N GLU A 65 -16.27 3.18 -21.13
CA GLU A 65 -15.57 2.24 -22.02
C GLU A 65 -14.75 2.97 -23.10
N ILE A 66 -13.92 3.94 -22.69
CA ILE A 66 -13.01 4.65 -23.59
C ILE A 66 -11.76 3.79 -23.79
N PRO A 67 -11.30 3.57 -25.04
CA PRO A 67 -10.01 2.93 -25.32
C PRO A 67 -8.85 3.66 -24.65
N ILE A 68 -7.88 2.89 -24.15
CA ILE A 68 -6.68 3.45 -23.52
C ILE A 68 -5.72 3.91 -24.62
N ASP A 69 -5.38 5.19 -24.60
CA ASP A 69 -4.20 5.72 -25.25
C ASP A 69 -3.17 6.12 -24.19
N THR A 70 -2.08 5.36 -24.10
CA THR A 70 -1.04 5.56 -23.08
C THR A 70 -0.26 6.87 -23.25
N LYS A 71 -0.41 7.57 -24.38
CA LYS A 71 0.19 8.87 -24.66
C LYS A 71 -0.78 10.03 -24.44
N SER A 72 -2.04 9.74 -24.10
CA SER A 72 -3.07 10.75 -23.92
C SER A 72 -2.94 11.48 -22.58
N LYS A 73 -3.45 12.72 -22.54
CA LYS A 73 -3.58 13.47 -21.28
C LYS A 73 -4.51 12.78 -20.28
N GLU A 74 -5.49 12.04 -20.77
CA GLU A 74 -6.42 11.22 -19.95
C GLU A 74 -5.67 10.15 -19.21
N PHE A 75 -4.77 9.42 -19.86
CA PHE A 75 -3.92 8.42 -19.23
C PHE A 75 -3.01 9.06 -18.18
N GLU A 76 -2.39 10.20 -18.48
CA GLU A 76 -1.58 10.95 -17.53
C GLU A 76 -2.37 11.34 -16.27
N LYS A 77 -3.62 11.83 -16.42
CA LYS A 77 -4.51 12.17 -15.31
C LYS A 77 -4.84 10.93 -14.45
N VAL A 78 -5.16 9.80 -15.07
CA VAL A 78 -5.43 8.55 -14.34
C VAL A 78 -4.18 8.10 -13.58
N MET A 79 -3.01 8.14 -14.21
CA MET A 79 -1.75 7.76 -13.55
C MET A 79 -1.36 8.73 -12.43
N PHE A 80 -1.71 10.01 -12.54
CA PHE A 80 -1.55 10.98 -11.46
C PHE A 80 -2.36 10.57 -10.22
N ILE A 81 -3.60 10.12 -10.38
CA ILE A 81 -4.45 9.64 -9.26
C ILE A 81 -3.79 8.46 -8.53
N TYR A 82 -3.23 7.50 -9.27
CA TYR A 82 -2.50 6.38 -8.67
C TYR A 82 -1.23 6.83 -7.92
N LYS A 83 -0.51 7.83 -8.47
CA LYS A 83 0.64 8.43 -7.79
C LYS A 83 0.24 9.12 -6.48
N VAL A 84 -0.90 9.82 -6.45
CA VAL A 84 -1.41 10.47 -5.23
C VAL A 84 -1.81 9.41 -4.19
N ALA A 85 -2.54 8.37 -4.59
CA ALA A 85 -2.91 7.28 -3.69
C ALA A 85 -1.67 6.58 -3.08
N LEU A 86 -0.62 6.42 -3.89
CA LEU A 86 0.63 5.84 -3.44
C LEU A 86 1.36 6.73 -2.41
N LYS A 87 1.35 8.05 -2.62
CA LYS A 87 1.88 9.01 -1.64
C LYS A 87 1.10 8.96 -0.33
N GLU A 88 -0.23 8.91 -0.41
CA GLU A 88 -1.10 8.87 0.76
C GLU A 88 -0.82 7.64 1.64
N ILE A 89 -0.78 6.44 1.06
CA ILE A 89 -0.51 5.23 1.83
C ILE A 89 0.95 5.14 2.29
N ASN A 90 1.92 5.64 1.49
CA ASN A 90 3.31 5.71 1.89
C ASN A 90 3.48 6.56 3.14
N THR A 91 2.89 7.75 3.18
CA THR A 91 2.93 8.64 4.35
C THR A 91 2.37 7.94 5.59
N LYS A 92 1.29 7.18 5.47
CA LYS A 92 0.71 6.43 6.60
C LYS A 92 1.65 5.34 7.12
N LEU A 93 2.35 4.65 6.23
CA LEU A 93 3.35 3.64 6.61
C LEU A 93 4.60 4.25 7.24
N GLU A 94 5.07 5.40 6.73
CA GLU A 94 6.19 6.14 7.34
C GLU A 94 5.82 6.62 8.75
N ILE A 95 4.61 7.15 8.95
CA ILE A 95 4.13 7.54 10.28
C ILE A 95 4.13 6.33 11.22
N LEU A 96 3.66 5.16 10.80
CA LEU A 96 3.70 3.94 11.61
C LEU A 96 5.14 3.52 11.96
N LYS A 97 6.06 3.61 10.99
CA LYS A 97 7.48 3.33 11.20
C LYS A 97 8.06 4.24 12.27
N ASP A 98 7.86 5.55 12.14
CA ASP A 98 8.40 6.55 13.05
C ASP A 98 7.76 6.46 14.44
N GLU A 99 6.44 6.21 14.51
CA GLU A 99 5.71 5.98 15.75
C GLU A 99 6.28 4.81 16.52
N PHE A 100 6.47 3.65 15.87
CA PHE A 100 6.99 2.46 16.53
C PHE A 100 8.42 2.65 17.00
N LYS A 101 9.25 3.30 16.20
CA LYS A 101 10.62 3.61 16.58
C LYS A 101 10.72 4.55 17.78
N LEU A 102 9.89 5.62 17.79
CA LEU A 102 9.95 6.66 18.82
C LEU A 102 9.30 6.23 20.14
N PHE A 103 8.10 5.59 20.08
CA PHE A 103 7.32 5.32 21.28
C PHE A 103 7.50 3.91 21.85
N TYR A 104 7.94 2.97 21.00
CA TYR A 104 8.09 1.57 21.42
C TYR A 104 9.54 1.07 21.30
N GLU A 105 10.47 1.94 20.85
CA GLU A 105 11.89 1.59 20.64
C GLU A 105 12.05 0.32 19.77
N TYR A 106 11.16 0.17 18.77
CA TYR A 106 11.03 -1.02 17.95
C TYR A 106 10.97 -0.69 16.46
N ASP A 107 11.85 -1.29 15.67
CA ASP A 107 11.88 -1.13 14.21
C ASP A 107 10.87 -2.07 13.55
N LEU A 108 9.56 -1.69 13.57
CA LEU A 108 8.48 -2.47 12.97
C LEU A 108 8.64 -2.58 11.44
N ILE A 109 9.06 -1.51 10.78
CA ILE A 109 9.28 -1.42 9.34
C ILE A 109 10.73 -0.98 9.11
N ASP A 110 11.49 -1.80 8.39
CA ASP A 110 12.87 -1.48 8.01
C ASP A 110 12.87 -0.41 6.93
N HIS A 111 12.24 -0.69 5.79
CA HIS A 111 12.09 0.28 4.70
C HIS A 111 10.82 0.05 3.88
N ILE A 112 10.48 1.07 3.08
CA ILE A 112 9.31 1.06 2.22
C ILE A 112 9.74 1.34 0.78
N ASN A 113 9.24 0.53 -0.16
CA ASN A 113 9.46 0.70 -1.58
C ASN A 113 8.14 0.96 -2.30
N THR A 114 8.11 1.95 -3.16
CA THR A 114 6.93 2.30 -3.96
C THR A 114 7.21 2.14 -5.45
N ARG A 115 6.19 1.75 -6.22
CA ARG A 115 6.30 1.72 -7.67
C ARG A 115 4.96 2.02 -8.34
N ILE A 116 5.02 2.69 -9.47
CA ILE A 116 3.92 2.75 -10.44
C ILE A 116 4.26 1.78 -11.58
N LYS A 117 3.28 0.97 -11.96
CA LYS A 117 3.42 0.02 -13.06
C LYS A 117 3.55 0.78 -14.39
N SER A 118 4.53 0.39 -15.22
CA SER A 118 4.72 1.05 -16.52
C SER A 118 3.54 0.80 -17.46
N PRO A 119 3.28 1.71 -18.41
CA PRO A 119 2.21 1.56 -19.40
C PRO A 119 2.30 0.22 -20.16
N GLU A 120 3.52 -0.18 -20.58
CA GLU A 120 3.77 -1.44 -21.28
C GLU A 120 3.41 -2.65 -20.42
N SER A 121 3.73 -2.58 -19.12
CA SER A 121 3.40 -3.65 -18.17
C SER A 121 1.90 -3.73 -17.88
N ILE A 122 1.19 -2.59 -17.91
CA ILE A 122 -0.27 -2.53 -17.80
C ILE A 122 -0.89 -3.18 -19.02
N THR A 123 -0.49 -2.75 -20.23
CA THR A 123 -0.95 -3.28 -21.52
C THR A 123 -0.74 -4.79 -21.61
N LYS A 124 0.49 -5.25 -21.31
CA LYS A 124 0.81 -6.68 -21.30
C LYS A 124 -0.12 -7.45 -20.36
N LYS A 125 -0.30 -6.96 -19.13
CA LYS A 125 -1.15 -7.63 -18.14
C LYS A 125 -2.63 -7.67 -18.53
N MET A 126 -3.13 -6.63 -19.21
CA MET A 126 -4.48 -6.62 -19.76
C MET A 126 -4.63 -7.67 -20.87
N LYS A 127 -3.65 -7.75 -21.78
CA LYS A 127 -3.60 -8.77 -22.84
C LYS A 127 -3.57 -10.19 -22.25
N ASP A 128 -2.68 -10.45 -21.26
CA ASP A 128 -2.54 -11.75 -20.61
C ASP A 128 -3.84 -12.20 -19.91
N LYS A 129 -4.70 -11.25 -19.56
CA LYS A 129 -6.02 -11.50 -18.96
C LYS A 129 -7.17 -11.45 -19.95
N SER A 130 -6.90 -11.27 -21.25
CA SER A 130 -7.91 -11.13 -22.30
C SER A 130 -8.97 -10.05 -22.01
N LEU A 131 -8.54 -8.92 -21.39
CA LEU A 131 -9.41 -7.80 -21.08
C LEU A 131 -9.57 -6.87 -22.27
N GLN A 132 -10.73 -6.23 -22.40
CA GLN A 132 -10.91 -5.11 -23.31
C GLN A 132 -9.99 -3.97 -22.91
N TYR A 133 -9.39 -3.29 -23.91
CA TYR A 133 -8.39 -2.25 -23.68
C TYR A 133 -9.03 -0.89 -23.39
N THR A 134 -9.77 -0.84 -22.26
CA THR A 134 -10.49 0.35 -21.79
C THR A 134 -10.07 0.74 -20.38
N TYR A 135 -10.23 2.02 -20.01
CA TYR A 135 -9.94 2.50 -18.65
C TYR A 135 -10.74 1.75 -17.59
N LYS A 136 -12.03 1.51 -17.84
CA LYS A 136 -12.92 0.76 -16.96
C LYS A 136 -12.38 -0.63 -16.64
N GLU A 137 -12.01 -1.39 -17.66
CA GLU A 137 -11.47 -2.74 -17.49
C GLU A 137 -10.09 -2.73 -16.82
N MET A 138 -9.25 -1.75 -17.15
CA MET A 138 -7.95 -1.53 -16.49
C MET A 138 -8.14 -1.31 -14.99
N ILE A 139 -8.95 -0.32 -14.61
CA ILE A 139 -9.16 0.08 -13.21
C ILE A 139 -9.84 -1.04 -12.42
N LYS A 140 -10.79 -1.76 -13.04
CA LYS A 140 -11.52 -2.86 -12.42
C LYS A 140 -10.60 -4.07 -12.13
N ASN A 141 -9.74 -4.45 -13.08
CA ASN A 141 -9.08 -5.76 -13.09
C ASN A 141 -7.57 -5.72 -12.82
N ILE A 142 -6.91 -4.56 -12.94
CA ILE A 142 -5.48 -4.40 -12.66
C ILE A 142 -5.29 -3.74 -11.29
N ASN A 143 -5.03 -4.54 -10.28
CA ASN A 143 -4.97 -4.07 -8.88
C ASN A 143 -3.57 -3.60 -8.44
N ASP A 144 -2.55 -3.76 -9.28
CA ASP A 144 -1.14 -3.47 -8.99
C ASP A 144 -0.56 -2.34 -9.87
N ILE A 145 -1.43 -1.40 -10.30
CA ILE A 145 -0.99 -0.17 -10.99
C ILE A 145 -0.15 0.66 -10.03
N ALA A 146 -0.67 0.91 -8.82
CA ALA A 146 0.09 1.44 -7.71
C ALA A 146 0.48 0.28 -6.78
N GLY A 147 1.76 0.11 -6.52
CA GLY A 147 2.30 -0.92 -5.65
C GLY A 147 3.19 -0.32 -4.57
N ILE A 148 3.01 -0.76 -3.34
CA ILE A 148 3.86 -0.41 -2.20
C ILE A 148 4.31 -1.67 -1.49
N ARG A 149 5.53 -1.67 -1.01
CA ARG A 149 6.12 -2.78 -0.31
C ARG A 149 6.69 -2.31 1.02
N ALA A 150 6.18 -2.87 2.11
CA ALA A 150 6.71 -2.68 3.45
C ALA A 150 7.60 -3.88 3.81
N ILE A 151 8.86 -3.61 4.13
CA ILE A 151 9.81 -4.63 4.55
C ILE A 151 10.01 -4.53 6.05
N CYS A 152 9.88 -5.66 6.73
CA CYS A 152 10.00 -5.76 8.18
C CYS A 152 11.09 -6.75 8.59
N PRO A 153 11.61 -6.67 9.82
CA PRO A 153 12.69 -7.54 10.28
C PRO A 153 12.28 -9.02 10.37
N ILE A 154 11.10 -9.33 10.93
CA ILE A 154 10.68 -10.71 11.25
C ILE A 154 9.23 -11.00 10.82
N GLN A 155 8.88 -12.29 10.68
CA GLN A 155 7.55 -12.70 10.20
C GLN A 155 6.39 -12.22 11.07
N LYS A 156 6.56 -12.08 12.39
CA LYS A 156 5.52 -11.58 13.30
C LYS A 156 5.09 -10.16 12.95
N ASP A 157 6.03 -9.34 12.49
CA ASP A 157 5.78 -7.95 12.13
C ASP A 157 4.90 -7.82 10.88
N ILE A 158 4.94 -8.80 9.98
CA ILE A 158 4.03 -8.86 8.82
C ILE A 158 2.57 -8.76 9.30
N TYR A 159 2.21 -9.56 10.30
CA TYR A 159 0.85 -9.59 10.82
C TYR A 159 0.52 -8.38 11.70
N SER A 160 1.52 -7.82 12.38
CA SER A 160 1.38 -6.57 13.13
C SER A 160 1.09 -5.41 12.18
N ILE A 161 1.87 -5.24 11.11
CA ILE A 161 1.65 -4.22 10.06
C ILE A 161 0.27 -4.42 9.42
N ARG A 162 -0.08 -5.66 9.03
CA ARG A 162 -1.40 -5.99 8.48
C ARG A 162 -2.53 -5.50 9.40
N ASN A 163 -2.44 -5.80 10.70
CA ASN A 163 -3.46 -5.42 11.67
C ASN A 163 -3.54 -3.90 11.90
N LEU A 164 -2.41 -3.19 11.82
CA LEU A 164 -2.38 -1.72 11.92
C LEU A 164 -3.01 -1.08 10.70
N ILE A 165 -2.68 -1.53 9.49
CA ILE A 165 -3.25 -1.03 8.24
C ILE A 165 -4.77 -1.15 8.21
N THR A 166 -5.33 -2.27 8.71
CA THR A 166 -6.79 -2.46 8.75
C THR A 166 -7.52 -1.51 9.69
N LYS A 167 -6.79 -0.84 10.60
CA LYS A 167 -7.34 0.14 11.54
C LYS A 167 -7.21 1.59 11.06
N ILE A 168 -6.51 1.85 9.95
CA ILE A 168 -6.36 3.21 9.43
C ILE A 168 -7.72 3.72 8.93
N PRO A 169 -8.21 4.86 9.45
CA PRO A 169 -9.49 5.41 9.04
C PRO A 169 -9.55 5.64 7.52
N GLY A 170 -10.64 5.22 6.91
CA GLY A 170 -10.91 5.38 5.48
C GLY A 170 -10.23 4.36 4.57
N VAL A 171 -9.24 3.61 5.02
CA VAL A 171 -8.62 2.53 4.25
C VAL A 171 -9.52 1.30 4.31
N LYS A 172 -9.87 0.74 3.14
CA LYS A 172 -10.62 -0.50 3.05
C LYS A 172 -9.75 -1.61 2.49
N VAL A 173 -9.85 -2.81 3.06
CA VAL A 173 -9.20 -4.01 2.53
C VAL A 173 -10.17 -4.73 1.60
N LEU A 174 -9.85 -4.75 0.31
CA LEU A 174 -10.67 -5.41 -0.71
C LEU A 174 -10.33 -6.90 -0.86
N LYS A 175 -9.06 -7.24 -0.68
CA LYS A 175 -8.57 -8.62 -0.85
C LYS A 175 -7.28 -8.83 -0.10
N GLU A 176 -7.12 -10.03 0.45
CA GLU A 176 -5.88 -10.48 1.08
C GLU A 176 -5.43 -11.83 0.51
N LYS A 177 -4.11 -12.04 0.48
CA LYS A 177 -3.50 -13.34 0.16
C LYS A 177 -2.27 -13.53 1.04
N ASP A 178 -2.32 -14.54 1.87
CA ASP A 178 -1.25 -14.92 2.77
C ASP A 178 -0.35 -15.98 2.11
N TYR A 179 0.67 -15.52 1.40
CA TYR A 179 1.72 -16.37 0.85
C TYR A 179 2.85 -16.62 1.86
N VAL A 180 2.76 -16.11 3.08
CA VAL A 180 3.69 -16.45 4.17
C VAL A 180 3.31 -17.82 4.72
N LYS A 181 2.01 -18.02 5.02
CA LYS A 181 1.47 -19.33 5.45
C LYS A 181 1.40 -20.35 4.30
N ASN A 182 1.04 -19.89 3.11
CA ASN A 182 0.85 -20.74 1.92
C ASN A 182 1.72 -20.23 0.75
N PRO A 183 3.05 -20.50 0.76
CA PRO A 183 3.95 -20.04 -0.30
C PRO A 183 3.54 -20.58 -1.66
N LYS A 184 3.85 -19.82 -2.71
CA LYS A 184 3.64 -20.30 -4.09
C LYS A 184 4.53 -21.50 -4.39
N LYS A 185 4.18 -22.27 -5.41
CA LYS A 185 4.98 -23.42 -5.88
C LYS A 185 6.44 -23.04 -6.21
N SER A 186 6.69 -21.80 -6.59
CA SER A 186 8.03 -21.26 -6.83
C SER A 186 8.86 -21.01 -5.56
N GLY A 187 8.26 -21.11 -4.38
CA GLY A 187 8.87 -20.72 -3.10
C GLY A 187 8.60 -19.25 -2.71
N TYR A 188 7.96 -18.48 -3.57
CA TYR A 188 7.62 -17.07 -3.27
C TYR A 188 6.74 -16.94 -2.03
N SER A 189 7.17 -16.09 -1.10
CA SER A 189 6.49 -15.78 0.15
C SER A 189 6.30 -14.26 0.29
N SER A 190 5.13 -13.83 0.71
CA SER A 190 4.77 -12.42 0.97
C SER A 190 3.33 -12.34 1.47
N TYR A 191 2.97 -11.33 2.25
CA TYR A 191 1.57 -11.01 2.53
C TYR A 191 1.09 -9.94 1.56
N HIS A 192 0.02 -10.20 0.83
CA HIS A 192 -0.54 -9.27 -0.17
C HIS A 192 -1.88 -8.74 0.28
N MET A 193 -2.06 -7.43 0.18
CA MET A 193 -3.33 -6.75 0.41
C MET A 193 -3.67 -5.86 -0.79
N ILE A 194 -4.90 -5.92 -1.27
CA ILE A 194 -5.45 -4.91 -2.17
C ILE A 194 -6.25 -3.96 -1.30
N LEU A 195 -5.77 -2.74 -1.22
CA LEU A 195 -6.34 -1.67 -0.42
C LEU A 195 -7.11 -0.71 -1.33
N GLU A 196 -8.20 -0.15 -0.83
CA GLU A 196 -8.86 1.01 -1.41
C GLU A 196 -8.55 2.22 -0.53
N ILE A 197 -7.86 3.20 -1.12
CA ILE A 197 -7.32 4.37 -0.42
C ILE A 197 -8.14 5.59 -0.80
N PRO A 198 -8.74 6.34 0.17
CA PRO A 198 -9.36 7.61 -0.09
C PRO A 198 -8.29 8.67 -0.38
N ILE A 199 -8.42 9.37 -1.49
CA ILE A 199 -7.60 10.52 -1.82
C ILE A 199 -8.47 11.76 -1.98
N THR A 200 -8.06 12.87 -1.40
CA THR A 200 -8.75 14.15 -1.55
C THR A 200 -7.99 15.00 -2.55
N LEU A 201 -8.60 15.24 -3.70
CA LEU A 201 -8.18 16.27 -4.64
C LEU A 201 -8.98 17.54 -4.31
N SER A 202 -8.49 18.69 -4.72
CA SER A 202 -9.03 20.05 -4.38
C SER A 202 -10.48 20.13 -3.88
N GLN A 203 -11.40 19.34 -4.41
CA GLN A 203 -12.84 19.37 -4.08
C GLN A 203 -13.51 17.97 -4.09
N ASN A 204 -12.80 16.91 -4.48
CA ASN A 204 -13.40 15.57 -4.66
C ASN A 204 -12.65 14.53 -3.83
N LEU A 205 -13.41 13.61 -3.27
CA LEU A 205 -12.91 12.40 -2.63
C LEU A 205 -13.02 11.24 -3.63
N ILE A 206 -11.89 10.62 -3.95
CA ILE A 206 -11.80 9.50 -4.89
C ILE A 206 -11.19 8.31 -4.18
N TYR A 207 -11.68 7.09 -4.47
CA TYR A 207 -11.13 5.86 -3.92
C TYR A 207 -10.28 5.14 -4.96
N VAL A 208 -9.06 4.78 -4.59
CA VAL A 208 -8.06 4.22 -5.53
C VAL A 208 -7.49 2.92 -4.97
N LYS A 209 -7.36 1.91 -5.84
CA LYS A 209 -6.76 0.63 -5.46
C LYS A 209 -5.24 0.72 -5.43
N VAL A 210 -4.64 0.22 -4.36
CA VAL A 210 -3.19 0.06 -4.18
C VAL A 210 -2.89 -1.35 -3.72
N GLU A 211 -1.90 -2.01 -4.32
CA GLU A 211 -1.39 -3.28 -3.82
C GLU A 211 -0.32 -3.01 -2.77
N LEU A 212 -0.56 -3.45 -1.53
CA LEU A 212 0.44 -3.51 -0.47
C LEU A 212 1.00 -4.93 -0.38
N GLN A 213 2.32 -5.06 -0.44
CA GLN A 213 3.05 -6.29 -0.17
C GLN A 213 3.86 -6.11 1.11
N ILE A 214 3.71 -7.04 2.07
CA ILE A 214 4.48 -7.04 3.31
C ILE A 214 5.38 -8.26 3.28
N ARG A 215 6.68 -8.07 3.52
CA ARG A 215 7.71 -9.11 3.48
C ARG A 215 8.70 -8.91 4.62
N THR A 216 9.37 -9.98 5.02
CA THR A 216 10.61 -9.84 5.78
C THR A 216 11.77 -9.48 4.86
N LEU A 217 12.88 -9.02 5.43
CA LEU A 217 14.15 -8.79 4.72
C LEU A 217 14.57 -10.04 3.94
N ALA A 218 14.47 -11.22 4.55
CA ALA A 218 14.83 -12.50 3.93
C ALA A 218 13.92 -12.85 2.74
N MET A 219 12.60 -12.62 2.86
CA MET A 219 11.65 -12.82 1.75
C MET A 219 11.91 -11.86 0.61
N ASP A 220 12.22 -10.60 0.89
CA ASP A 220 12.48 -9.60 -0.15
C ASP A 220 13.81 -9.85 -0.87
N PHE A 221 14.84 -10.26 -0.14
CA PHE A 221 16.11 -10.72 -0.74
C PHE A 221 15.85 -11.85 -1.77
N TRP A 222 15.18 -12.92 -1.37
CA TRP A 222 14.91 -14.04 -2.26
C TRP A 222 14.08 -13.61 -3.48
N ALA A 223 12.99 -12.87 -3.26
CA ALA A 223 12.09 -12.42 -4.33
C ALA A 223 12.80 -11.47 -5.32
N SER A 224 13.72 -10.64 -4.85
CA SER A 224 14.50 -9.73 -5.69
C SER A 224 15.47 -10.48 -6.60
N ILE A 225 16.13 -11.54 -6.09
CA ILE A 225 17.03 -12.38 -6.88
C ILE A 225 16.25 -13.22 -7.89
N GLU A 226 15.15 -13.87 -7.46
CA GLU A 226 14.28 -14.65 -8.35
C GLU A 226 13.77 -13.82 -9.52
N HIS A 227 13.33 -12.58 -9.23
CA HIS A 227 12.88 -11.65 -10.25
C HIS A 227 13.99 -11.30 -11.25
N LYS A 228 15.20 -10.95 -10.77
CA LYS A 228 16.36 -10.66 -11.63
C LYS A 228 16.73 -11.84 -12.52
N MET A 229 16.64 -13.07 -12.00
CA MET A 229 16.97 -14.29 -12.78
C MET A 229 15.93 -14.56 -13.87
N LYS A 230 14.63 -14.37 -13.58
CA LYS A 230 13.54 -14.60 -14.54
C LYS A 230 13.46 -13.57 -15.66
N TYR A 231 13.93 -12.35 -15.42
CA TYR A 231 13.84 -11.25 -16.38
C TYR A 231 15.17 -10.88 -17.04
N LYS A 232 16.17 -11.78 -16.99
CA LYS A 232 17.36 -11.65 -17.84
C LYS A 232 17.00 -11.97 -19.29
N PRO A 233 17.23 -11.04 -20.25
CA PRO A 233 16.81 -11.24 -21.64
C PRO A 233 17.50 -12.43 -22.32
N ASP A 234 18.68 -12.86 -21.86
CA ASP A 234 19.53 -13.83 -22.56
C ASP A 234 19.59 -15.23 -21.92
N LYS A 235 18.81 -15.51 -20.88
CA LYS A 235 18.82 -16.82 -20.22
C LYS A 235 17.43 -17.24 -19.77
N GLU A 236 16.90 -18.28 -20.40
CA GLU A 236 15.73 -18.98 -19.86
C GLU A 236 16.10 -19.68 -18.54
N VAL A 237 15.23 -19.53 -17.54
CA VAL A 237 15.40 -20.21 -16.26
C VAL A 237 15.16 -21.71 -16.48
N THR A 238 16.19 -22.51 -16.37
CA THR A 238 16.10 -23.96 -16.54
C THR A 238 15.26 -24.60 -15.43
N LYS A 239 14.76 -25.82 -15.67
CA LYS A 239 14.06 -26.62 -14.66
C LYS A 239 14.95 -26.87 -13.41
N SER A 240 16.27 -27.05 -13.63
CA SER A 240 17.25 -27.22 -12.55
C SER A 240 17.33 -25.95 -11.70
N THR A 241 17.55 -24.78 -12.32
CA THR A 241 17.60 -23.48 -11.62
C THR A 241 16.32 -23.20 -10.85
N SER A 242 15.15 -23.55 -11.41
CA SER A 242 13.86 -23.40 -10.72
C SER A 242 13.78 -24.28 -9.46
N LYS A 243 14.30 -25.50 -9.49
CA LYS A 243 14.36 -26.38 -8.31
C LYS A 243 15.29 -25.81 -7.23
N GLU A 244 16.47 -25.31 -7.62
CA GLU A 244 17.41 -24.66 -6.70
C GLU A 244 16.80 -23.42 -6.05
N LEU A 245 16.09 -22.58 -6.81
CA LEU A 245 15.38 -21.42 -6.24
C LEU A 245 14.35 -21.83 -5.18
N VAL A 246 13.63 -22.93 -5.38
CA VAL A 246 12.69 -23.47 -4.38
C VAL A 246 13.43 -23.94 -3.13
N GLN A 247 14.59 -24.58 -3.28
CA GLN A 247 15.40 -24.98 -2.14
C GLN A 247 15.93 -23.78 -1.36
N CYS A 248 16.43 -22.76 -2.07
CA CYS A 248 16.84 -21.47 -1.45
C CYS A 248 15.68 -20.82 -0.69
N ALA A 249 14.45 -20.83 -1.23
CA ALA A 249 13.29 -20.31 -0.54
C ALA A 249 13.01 -21.04 0.78
N LYS A 250 13.15 -22.38 0.79
CA LYS A 250 13.01 -23.19 2.02
C LYS A 250 14.08 -22.84 3.07
N MET A 251 15.33 -22.63 2.64
CA MET A 251 16.41 -22.20 3.53
C MET A 251 16.16 -20.81 4.10
N VAL A 252 15.73 -19.86 3.27
CA VAL A 252 15.35 -18.50 3.68
C VAL A 252 14.24 -18.53 4.71
N ASN A 253 13.16 -19.28 4.48
CA ASN A 253 12.06 -19.43 5.43
C ASN A 253 12.51 -20.07 6.76
N LYS A 254 13.41 -21.06 6.70
CA LYS A 254 13.97 -21.68 7.92
C LYS A 254 14.82 -20.69 8.72
N LEU A 255 15.64 -19.90 8.04
CA LEU A 255 16.46 -18.85 8.65
C LEU A 255 15.58 -17.78 9.29
N ASP A 256 14.59 -17.28 8.57
CA ASP A 256 13.66 -16.25 9.02
C ASP A 256 12.89 -16.69 10.28
N ASN A 257 12.41 -17.93 10.31
CA ASN A 257 11.78 -18.53 11.50
C ASN A 257 12.77 -18.64 12.68
N LYS A 258 14.03 -19.00 12.42
CA LYS A 258 15.06 -19.08 13.47
C LYS A 258 15.38 -17.72 14.05
N MET A 259 15.52 -16.69 13.20
CA MET A 259 15.73 -15.31 13.63
C MET A 259 14.55 -14.77 14.44
N MET A 260 13.31 -15.12 14.05
CA MET A 260 12.13 -14.77 14.81
C MET A 260 12.16 -15.34 16.25
N ILE A 261 12.61 -16.61 16.42
CA ILE A 261 12.73 -17.25 17.74
C ILE A 261 13.82 -16.58 18.59
N LEU A 262 14.93 -16.17 17.99
CA LEU A 262 16.03 -15.50 18.69
C LEU A 262 15.67 -14.08 19.14
N ASN A 263 14.68 -13.47 18.51
CA ASN A 263 14.22 -12.10 18.81
C ASN A 263 13.02 -12.09 19.79
N THR A 264 12.67 -13.21 20.40
CA THR A 264 11.64 -13.34 21.45
C THR A 264 12.27 -13.47 22.81
#